data_4d2ce71cf0904b945c1ac72213102054
#
_entry.id   4d2ce71cf0904b945c1ac72213102054
#
_cell.length_a   1.000
_cell.length_b   1.000
_cell.length_c   1.000
_cell.angle_alpha   90.00
_cell.angle_beta   90.00
_cell.angle_gamma   90.00
#
_symmetry.space_group_name_H-M   'P 1'
#
loop_
_entity.id
_entity.type
_entity.pdbx_description
1 polymer ?
#
loop_
_entity_poly.entity_id
_entity_poly.type
_entity_poly.pdbx_seq_one_letter_code
_entity_poly.pdbx_strand_id
1 'polypeptide(L)'
;WWLTPNEKRSVMSYGIDEDNETLNDYYIPANLIPTKVADVEVENTPLDLDVNKFLSKKKSEVTKAESYNNYPQSATNNAKRMIEWREKYGRDVVTAGTDIGWKRASQLANRESISLDVVKRMAQFNRHRENAKIDPKLKDTPWKDNGYVAWNLWGGTAGVDWAIREVNKLKED
;
A
#
# COMPACT_ATOMS: atom_id res chain seq x y z
N TRP A 1 -20.63 3.12 20.51
CA TRP A 1 -21.38 1.87 20.27
C TRP A 1 -20.48 0.98 19.41
N TRP A 2 -19.91 -0.03 20.06
CA TRP A 2 -19.05 -1.00 19.40
C TRP A 2 -19.89 -2.26 19.14
N LEU A 3 -20.08 -2.59 17.87
CA LEU A 3 -20.75 -3.83 17.46
C LEU A 3 -19.71 -4.90 17.20
N THR A 4 -20.00 -6.13 17.56
CA THR A 4 -19.23 -7.31 17.13
C THR A 4 -19.26 -7.45 15.61
N PRO A 5 -18.32 -8.17 14.99
CA PRO A 5 -18.37 -8.44 13.56
C PRO A 5 -19.70 -9.04 13.09
N ASN A 6 -20.28 -9.99 13.83
CA ASN A 6 -21.58 -10.57 13.49
C ASN A 6 -22.73 -9.59 13.62
N GLU A 7 -22.75 -8.73 14.63
CA GLU A 7 -23.76 -7.67 14.74
C GLU A 7 -23.67 -6.69 13.56
N LYS A 8 -22.47 -6.34 13.11
CA LYS A 8 -22.27 -5.51 11.90
C LYS A 8 -22.78 -6.21 10.64
N ARG A 9 -22.53 -7.52 10.50
CA ARG A 9 -23.05 -8.32 9.38
C ARG A 9 -24.56 -8.35 9.36
N SER A 10 -25.18 -8.55 10.52
CA SER A 10 -26.65 -8.56 10.67
C SER A 10 -27.25 -7.21 10.25
N VAL A 11 -26.71 -6.09 10.71
CA VAL A 11 -27.18 -4.74 10.35
C VAL A 11 -27.03 -4.46 8.85
N MET A 12 -26.01 -5.03 8.22
CA MET A 12 -25.76 -4.88 6.77
C MET A 12 -26.46 -5.93 5.92
N SER A 13 -27.32 -6.76 6.50
CA SER A 13 -28.04 -7.86 5.81
C SER A 13 -27.13 -8.95 5.20
N TYR A 14 -25.93 -9.15 5.73
CA TYR A 14 -25.04 -10.22 5.28
C TYR A 14 -25.24 -11.56 5.97
N GLY A 15 -26.17 -11.63 6.93
CA GLY A 15 -26.38 -12.81 7.77
C GLY A 15 -25.29 -13.00 8.83
N ILE A 16 -25.61 -13.81 9.84
CA ILE A 16 -24.68 -14.20 10.90
C ILE A 16 -23.88 -15.41 10.44
N ASP A 17 -22.61 -15.43 10.73
CA ASP A 17 -21.73 -16.57 10.49
C ASP A 17 -21.67 -17.40 11.79
N GLU A 18 -22.48 -18.45 11.87
CA GLU A 18 -22.64 -19.28 13.06
C GLU A 18 -21.46 -20.23 13.25
N ASP A 19 -20.73 -20.54 12.18
CA ASP A 19 -19.61 -21.48 12.22
C ASP A 19 -18.32 -20.83 12.76
N ASN A 20 -18.33 -19.52 12.94
CA ASN A 20 -17.16 -18.78 13.42
C ASN A 20 -17.45 -18.02 14.72
N GLU A 21 -17.23 -18.71 15.84
CA GLU A 21 -17.50 -18.19 17.18
C GLU A 21 -16.77 -16.88 17.49
N THR A 22 -15.58 -16.67 16.90
CA THR A 22 -14.79 -15.46 17.16
C THR A 22 -15.45 -14.18 16.64
N LEU A 23 -16.41 -14.27 15.70
CA LEU A 23 -17.15 -13.13 15.18
C LEU A 23 -18.19 -12.59 16.17
N ASN A 24 -18.44 -13.29 17.26
CA ASN A 24 -19.31 -12.84 18.36
C ASN A 24 -18.54 -12.11 19.46
N ASP A 25 -17.20 -12.10 19.38
CA ASP A 25 -16.36 -11.42 20.35
C ASP A 25 -16.13 -9.96 19.98
N TYR A 26 -15.96 -9.12 21.01
CA TYR A 26 -15.52 -7.75 20.82
C TYR A 26 -14.01 -7.72 20.67
N TYR A 27 -13.53 -6.97 19.69
CA TYR A 27 -12.09 -6.81 19.45
C TYR A 27 -11.66 -5.39 19.77
N ILE A 28 -10.47 -5.26 20.34
CA ILE A 28 -9.80 -3.97 20.49
C ILE A 28 -9.28 -3.59 19.09
N PRO A 29 -9.75 -2.48 18.48
CA PRO A 29 -9.45 -2.17 17.09
C PRO A 29 -7.96 -2.08 16.76
N ALA A 30 -7.16 -1.62 17.71
CA ALA A 30 -5.71 -1.43 17.52
C ALA A 30 -4.94 -2.75 17.45
N ASN A 31 -5.42 -3.81 18.10
CA ASN A 31 -4.67 -5.04 18.30
C ASN A 31 -5.39 -6.29 17.77
N LEU A 32 -6.67 -6.18 17.39
CA LEU A 32 -7.52 -7.31 16.97
C LEU A 32 -7.50 -8.46 18.00
N ILE A 33 -7.35 -8.13 19.28
CA ILE A 33 -7.34 -9.12 20.37
C ILE A 33 -8.77 -9.28 20.86
N PRO A 34 -9.31 -10.48 20.94
CA PRO A 34 -10.64 -10.72 21.52
C PRO A 34 -10.69 -10.24 22.96
N THR A 35 -11.77 -9.53 23.33
CA THR A 35 -11.96 -9.06 24.71
C THR A 35 -12.47 -10.15 25.64
N LYS A 36 -13.00 -11.24 25.11
CA LYS A 36 -13.25 -12.44 25.88
C LYS A 36 -11.96 -13.17 26.13
N VAL A 37 -11.48 -13.08 27.35
CA VAL A 37 -10.50 -14.05 27.87
C VAL A 37 -11.32 -15.31 28.14
N ALA A 38 -11.05 -16.39 27.43
CA ALA A 38 -11.55 -17.70 27.83
C ALA A 38 -11.17 -17.90 29.31
N ASP A 39 -12.08 -18.41 30.11
CA ASP A 39 -11.78 -18.82 31.47
C ASP A 39 -10.73 -19.94 31.43
N VAL A 40 -9.49 -19.56 31.20
CA VAL A 40 -8.35 -20.45 31.40
C VAL A 40 -8.10 -20.40 32.89
N GLU A 41 -8.46 -21.48 33.59
CA GLU A 41 -7.94 -21.75 34.92
C GLU A 41 -6.40 -21.66 34.80
N VAL A 42 -5.86 -20.54 35.29
CA VAL A 42 -4.40 -20.37 35.38
C VAL A 42 -3.95 -21.24 36.53
N GLU A 43 -3.57 -22.47 36.28
CA GLU A 43 -2.67 -23.17 37.18
C GLU A 43 -1.45 -22.26 37.37
N ASN A 44 -1.27 -21.78 38.59
CA ASN A 44 -0.12 -20.99 39.02
C ASN A 44 1.17 -21.84 38.99
N THR A 45 1.58 -22.23 37.82
CA THR A 45 2.98 -22.65 37.61
C THR A 45 3.76 -21.37 37.28
N PRO A 46 4.86 -21.07 37.96
CA PRO A 46 5.75 -19.98 37.55
C PRO A 46 6.33 -20.38 36.18
N LEU A 47 5.67 -19.92 35.12
CA LEU A 47 6.25 -19.94 33.78
C LEU A 47 7.37 -18.90 33.81
N ASP A 48 8.59 -19.38 33.97
CA ASP A 48 9.81 -18.59 33.72
C ASP A 48 9.91 -18.35 32.19
N LEU A 49 8.91 -17.59 31.70
CA LEU A 49 8.90 -17.11 30.33
C LEU A 49 9.87 -15.95 30.28
N ASP A 50 11.09 -16.22 29.79
CA ASP A 50 12.02 -15.17 29.43
C ASP A 50 11.39 -14.31 28.33
N VAL A 51 10.54 -13.36 28.76
CA VAL A 51 9.83 -12.42 27.89
C VAL A 51 10.83 -11.66 27.01
N ASN A 52 12.05 -11.43 27.50
CA ASN A 52 13.12 -10.79 26.76
C ASN A 52 13.61 -11.68 25.61
N LYS A 53 13.68 -13.00 25.81
CA LYS A 53 14.05 -13.95 24.76
C LYS A 53 12.95 -14.08 23.70
N PHE A 54 11.68 -14.01 24.11
CA PHE A 54 10.54 -14.01 23.18
C PHE A 54 10.47 -12.72 22.38
N LEU A 55 10.66 -11.56 23.04
CA LEU A 55 10.69 -10.24 22.39
C LEU A 55 11.91 -10.07 21.49
N SER A 56 13.09 -10.61 21.89
CA SER A 56 14.28 -10.58 21.05
C SER A 56 14.14 -11.47 19.81
N LYS A 57 13.51 -12.66 19.95
CA LYS A 57 13.23 -13.55 18.81
C LYS A 57 12.22 -12.91 17.86
N LYS A 58 11.16 -12.28 18.37
CA LYS A 58 10.19 -11.56 17.55
C LYS A 58 10.79 -10.31 16.89
N LYS A 59 11.78 -9.68 17.52
CA LYS A 59 12.51 -8.54 16.98
C LYS A 59 13.53 -8.92 15.90
N SER A 60 14.05 -10.15 15.92
CA SER A 60 14.94 -10.68 14.88
C SER A 60 14.18 -11.24 13.68
N GLU A 61 12.91 -11.64 13.86
CA GLU A 61 12.01 -12.09 12.80
C GLU A 61 11.16 -10.96 12.17
N VAL A 62 11.25 -9.73 12.68
CA VAL A 62 10.89 -8.54 11.90
C VAL A 62 11.94 -8.45 10.80
N THR A 63 11.73 -9.20 9.74
CA THR A 63 12.45 -9.08 8.49
C THR A 63 12.59 -7.58 8.24
N LYS A 64 13.84 -7.11 8.17
CA LYS A 64 14.19 -5.73 7.84
C LYS A 64 13.33 -5.38 6.64
N ALA A 65 12.31 -4.54 6.84
CA ALA A 65 11.36 -4.25 5.78
C ALA A 65 12.18 -3.73 4.59
N GLU A 66 12.26 -4.55 3.53
CA GLU A 66 13.05 -4.20 2.35
C GLU A 66 12.56 -2.86 1.84
N SER A 67 13.45 -1.89 1.79
CA SER A 67 13.16 -0.55 1.33
C SER A 67 14.04 -0.22 0.12
N TYR A 68 13.44 0.38 -0.88
CA TYR A 68 14.02 0.65 -2.18
C TYR A 68 14.05 2.15 -2.45
N ASN A 69 15.22 2.69 -2.75
CA ASN A 69 15.40 4.08 -3.16
C ASN A 69 16.27 4.21 -4.43
N ASN A 70 16.63 3.07 -5.03
CA ASN A 70 17.52 2.96 -6.19
C ASN A 70 16.79 3.04 -7.54
N TYR A 71 15.53 3.51 -7.52
CA TYR A 71 14.80 3.70 -8.77
C TYR A 71 15.40 4.80 -9.66
N PRO A 72 15.21 4.71 -10.99
CA PRO A 72 15.84 5.61 -11.95
C PRO A 72 15.49 7.08 -11.71
N GLN A 73 16.45 7.98 -11.98
CA GLN A 73 16.21 9.43 -11.90
C GLN A 73 15.10 9.88 -12.86
N SER A 74 14.92 9.22 -14.00
CA SER A 74 13.80 9.48 -14.91
C SER A 74 12.43 9.23 -14.28
N ALA A 75 12.29 8.23 -13.39
CA ALA A 75 11.07 8.01 -12.64
C ALA A 75 10.78 9.18 -11.68
N THR A 76 11.81 9.68 -10.99
CA THR A 76 11.72 10.89 -10.16
C THR A 76 11.29 12.10 -10.99
N ASN A 77 11.93 12.31 -12.14
CA ASN A 77 11.63 13.46 -13.02
C ASN A 77 10.20 13.40 -13.56
N ASN A 78 9.71 12.21 -13.91
CA ASN A 78 8.33 12.02 -14.35
C ASN A 78 7.33 12.40 -13.23
N ALA A 79 7.57 11.93 -12.02
CA ALA A 79 6.72 12.25 -10.88
C ALA A 79 6.73 13.76 -10.55
N LYS A 80 7.90 14.39 -10.52
CA LYS A 80 8.04 15.85 -10.30
C LYS A 80 7.25 16.65 -11.32
N ARG A 81 7.37 16.33 -12.60
CA ARG A 81 6.64 17.00 -13.68
C ARG A 81 5.13 16.94 -13.48
N MET A 82 4.58 15.81 -12.98
CA MET A 82 3.14 15.72 -12.71
C MET A 82 2.72 16.63 -11.56
N ILE A 83 3.53 16.70 -10.50
CA ILE A 83 3.30 17.61 -9.37
C ILE A 83 3.33 19.05 -9.84
N GLU A 84 4.35 19.47 -10.60
CA GLU A 84 4.49 20.79 -11.19
C GLU A 84 3.28 21.17 -12.08
N TRP A 85 2.78 20.23 -12.88
CA TRP A 85 1.59 20.48 -13.68
C TRP A 85 0.36 20.74 -12.81
N ARG A 86 0.17 19.96 -11.74
CA ARG A 86 -0.96 20.13 -10.83
C ARG A 86 -0.87 21.44 -10.04
N GLU A 87 0.33 21.86 -9.67
CA GLU A 87 0.58 23.15 -9.02
C GLU A 87 0.33 24.31 -9.98
N LYS A 88 0.81 24.20 -11.22
CA LYS A 88 0.70 25.25 -12.23
C LYS A 88 -0.71 25.45 -12.76
N TYR A 89 -1.42 24.36 -13.05
CA TYR A 89 -2.71 24.41 -13.73
C TYR A 89 -3.91 24.20 -12.80
N GLY A 90 -3.68 23.75 -11.57
CA GLY A 90 -4.71 23.50 -10.57
C GLY A 90 -5.33 22.11 -10.66
N ARG A 91 -5.97 21.72 -9.56
CA ARG A 91 -6.62 20.39 -9.42
C ARG A 91 -7.83 20.22 -10.33
N ASP A 92 -8.50 21.32 -10.66
CA ASP A 92 -9.69 21.30 -11.53
C ASP A 92 -9.33 21.06 -12.99
N VAL A 93 -8.07 21.30 -13.36
CA VAL A 93 -7.56 21.07 -14.72
C VAL A 93 -6.82 19.74 -14.81
N VAL A 94 -5.98 19.41 -13.79
CA VAL A 94 -5.25 18.13 -13.69
C VAL A 94 -6.06 17.22 -12.79
N THR A 95 -7.11 16.64 -13.36
CA THR A 95 -8.09 15.79 -12.62
C THR A 95 -7.66 14.34 -12.47
N ALA A 96 -6.61 13.94 -13.18
CA ALA A 96 -6.10 12.57 -13.21
C ALA A 96 -5.56 12.09 -11.86
N GLY A 97 -5.56 10.79 -11.69
CA GLY A 97 -4.92 10.12 -10.56
C GLY A 97 -5.79 10.03 -9.33
N THR A 98 -5.49 9.02 -8.53
CA THR A 98 -6.06 8.83 -7.18
C THR A 98 -5.14 9.43 -6.13
N ASP A 99 -5.62 9.58 -4.89
CA ASP A 99 -4.79 10.02 -3.77
C ASP A 99 -3.56 9.12 -3.57
N ILE A 100 -3.72 7.80 -3.82
CA ILE A 100 -2.62 6.84 -3.77
C ILE A 100 -1.59 7.15 -4.87
N GLY A 101 -2.03 7.46 -6.08
CA GLY A 101 -1.15 7.86 -7.19
C GLY A 101 -0.37 9.13 -6.87
N TRP A 102 -1.02 10.16 -6.35
CA TRP A 102 -0.38 11.41 -5.95
C TRP A 102 0.59 11.22 -4.79
N LYS A 103 0.24 10.41 -3.79
CA LYS A 103 1.16 10.02 -2.72
C LYS A 103 2.41 9.32 -3.29
N ARG A 104 2.23 8.47 -4.28
CA ARG A 104 3.35 7.79 -4.96
C ARG A 104 4.24 8.78 -5.69
N ALA A 105 3.65 9.71 -6.43
CA ALA A 105 4.39 10.75 -7.11
C ALA A 105 5.22 11.58 -6.12
N SER A 106 4.67 11.96 -4.97
CA SER A 106 5.40 12.68 -3.93
C SER A 106 6.61 11.88 -3.42
N GLN A 107 6.43 10.59 -3.12
CA GLN A 107 7.53 9.73 -2.66
C GLN A 107 8.65 9.61 -3.70
N LEU A 108 8.29 9.39 -4.98
CA LEU A 108 9.26 9.30 -6.06
C LEU A 108 9.98 10.62 -6.32
N ALA A 109 9.24 11.74 -6.28
CA ALA A 109 9.80 13.08 -6.47
C ALA A 109 10.82 13.45 -5.39
N ASN A 110 10.57 13.04 -4.14
CA ASN A 110 11.43 13.29 -3.00
C ASN A 110 12.53 12.23 -2.80
N ARG A 111 12.63 11.24 -3.68
CA ARG A 111 13.58 10.12 -3.56
C ARG A 111 13.44 9.35 -2.24
N GLU A 112 12.21 9.26 -1.72
CA GLU A 112 11.94 8.51 -0.50
C GLU A 112 12.14 7.01 -0.70
N SER A 113 12.52 6.31 0.38
CA SER A 113 12.53 4.85 0.39
C SER A 113 11.11 4.31 0.32
N ILE A 114 10.85 3.38 -0.59
CA ILE A 114 9.55 2.73 -0.78
C ILE A 114 9.64 1.25 -0.41
N SER A 115 8.57 0.71 0.15
CA SER A 115 8.51 -0.70 0.57
C SER A 115 8.37 -1.65 -0.62
N LEU A 116 8.68 -2.92 -0.42
CA LEU A 116 8.48 -3.98 -1.41
C LEU A 116 7.03 -4.03 -1.93
N ASP A 117 6.03 -3.83 -1.07
CA ASP A 117 4.62 -3.80 -1.50
C ASP A 117 4.34 -2.68 -2.49
N VAL A 118 4.99 -1.56 -2.31
CA VAL A 118 4.91 -0.44 -3.25
C VAL A 118 5.55 -0.80 -4.57
N VAL A 119 6.73 -1.42 -4.55
CA VAL A 119 7.43 -1.90 -5.76
C VAL A 119 6.56 -2.90 -6.53
N LYS A 120 5.94 -3.86 -5.81
CA LYS A 120 5.00 -4.82 -6.43
C LYS A 120 3.80 -4.12 -7.09
N ARG A 121 3.22 -3.10 -6.44
CA ARG A 121 2.12 -2.31 -7.03
C ARG A 121 2.57 -1.52 -8.25
N MET A 122 3.77 -0.94 -8.24
CA MET A 122 4.34 -0.26 -9.40
C MET A 122 4.53 -1.23 -10.57
N ALA A 123 5.02 -2.45 -10.32
CA ALA A 123 5.16 -3.49 -11.35
C ALA A 123 3.79 -3.90 -11.92
N GLN A 124 2.76 -4.07 -11.07
CA GLN A 124 1.39 -4.38 -11.51
C GLN A 124 0.76 -3.26 -12.34
N PHE A 125 1.21 -2.03 -12.18
CA PHE A 125 0.72 -0.90 -12.97
C PHE A 125 1.06 -1.04 -14.47
N ASN A 126 1.95 -1.95 -14.82
CA ASN A 126 2.27 -2.31 -16.21
C ASN A 126 1.05 -2.67 -17.08
N ARG A 127 -0.05 -3.12 -16.48
CA ARG A 127 -1.32 -3.37 -17.20
C ARG A 127 -1.91 -2.13 -17.88
N HIS A 128 -1.43 -0.93 -17.49
CA HIS A 128 -1.85 0.35 -18.06
C HIS A 128 -0.77 0.99 -18.96
N ARG A 129 0.11 0.17 -19.55
CA ARG A 129 1.27 0.65 -20.34
C ARG A 129 0.86 1.44 -21.59
N GLU A 130 -0.32 1.21 -22.14
CA GLU A 130 -0.86 2.02 -23.23
C GLU A 130 -0.89 3.52 -22.90
N ASN A 131 -1.10 3.87 -21.63
CA ASN A 131 -1.13 5.24 -21.13
C ASN A 131 0.27 5.93 -21.12
N ALA A 132 1.33 5.19 -21.45
CA ALA A 132 2.66 5.79 -21.62
C ALA A 132 2.73 6.77 -22.81
N LYS A 133 1.78 6.67 -23.73
CA LYS A 133 1.68 7.54 -24.92
C LYS A 133 0.61 8.59 -24.69
N ILE A 134 0.94 9.84 -25.03
CA ILE A 134 0.00 10.96 -24.99
C ILE A 134 -1.02 10.78 -26.12
N ASP A 135 -2.30 11.04 -25.84
CA ASP A 135 -3.31 11.15 -26.90
C ASP A 135 -2.89 12.24 -27.89
N PRO A 136 -2.81 11.98 -29.20
CA PRO A 136 -2.44 12.95 -30.22
C PRO A 136 -3.24 14.24 -30.15
N LYS A 137 -4.50 14.18 -29.72
CA LYS A 137 -5.39 15.34 -29.53
C LYS A 137 -4.99 16.24 -28.35
N LEU A 138 -4.26 15.69 -27.39
CA LEU A 138 -3.83 16.37 -26.17
C LEU A 138 -2.34 16.70 -26.17
N LYS A 139 -1.66 16.57 -27.31
CA LYS A 139 -0.22 16.78 -27.43
C LYS A 139 0.23 18.16 -26.94
N ASP A 140 -0.56 19.18 -27.17
CA ASP A 140 -0.28 20.55 -26.75
C ASP A 140 -0.74 20.86 -25.30
N THR A 141 -1.54 19.97 -24.71
CA THR A 141 -2.07 20.07 -23.34
C THR A 141 -1.94 18.75 -22.60
N PRO A 142 -0.71 18.17 -22.50
CA PRO A 142 -0.50 16.81 -22.00
C PRO A 142 -0.92 16.62 -20.52
N TRP A 143 -1.02 17.71 -19.77
CA TRP A 143 -1.54 17.71 -18.39
C TRP A 143 -3.04 17.42 -18.29
N LYS A 144 -3.78 17.46 -19.41
CA LYS A 144 -5.19 17.07 -19.50
C LYS A 144 -5.39 15.61 -19.88
N ASP A 145 -4.33 14.93 -20.28
CA ASP A 145 -4.38 13.49 -20.58
C ASP A 145 -4.34 12.69 -19.27
N ASN A 146 -5.51 12.25 -18.82
CA ASN A 146 -5.67 11.54 -17.55
C ASN A 146 -4.88 10.24 -17.50
N GLY A 147 -4.81 9.51 -18.61
CA GLY A 147 -4.05 8.26 -18.71
C GLY A 147 -2.54 8.52 -18.58
N TYR A 148 -2.04 9.47 -19.36
CA TYR A 148 -0.64 9.85 -19.35
C TYR A 148 -0.17 10.42 -18.00
N VAL A 149 -0.98 11.28 -17.39
CA VAL A 149 -0.69 11.80 -16.04
C VAL A 149 -0.67 10.66 -15.04
N ALA A 150 -1.70 9.80 -15.02
CA ALA A 150 -1.77 8.67 -14.10
C ALA A 150 -0.56 7.72 -14.25
N TRP A 151 -0.12 7.44 -15.49
CA TRP A 151 1.06 6.64 -15.75
C TRP A 151 2.33 7.24 -15.15
N ASN A 152 2.51 8.54 -15.31
CA ASN A 152 3.70 9.24 -14.82
C ASN A 152 3.70 9.49 -13.30
N LEU A 153 2.55 9.47 -12.62
CA LEU A 153 2.48 9.45 -11.15
C LEU A 153 3.19 8.23 -10.54
N TRP A 154 3.23 7.12 -11.27
CA TRP A 154 3.93 5.89 -10.89
C TRP A 154 5.37 5.81 -11.41
N GLY A 155 5.94 6.95 -11.83
CA GLY A 155 7.29 7.05 -12.36
C GLY A 155 7.42 6.82 -13.86
N GLY A 156 6.29 6.66 -14.56
CA GLY A 156 6.26 6.38 -16.00
C GLY A 156 6.92 5.05 -16.35
N THR A 157 7.26 4.86 -17.62
CA THR A 157 7.88 3.62 -18.12
C THR A 157 9.15 3.26 -17.34
N ALA A 158 10.00 4.23 -17.03
CA ALA A 158 11.23 3.97 -16.30
C ALA A 158 11.00 3.43 -14.89
N GLY A 159 10.00 3.97 -14.17
CA GLY A 159 9.63 3.52 -12.82
C GLY A 159 8.99 2.14 -12.84
N VAL A 160 8.07 1.91 -13.76
CA VAL A 160 7.36 0.62 -13.89
C VAL A 160 8.33 -0.50 -14.31
N ASP A 161 9.19 -0.26 -15.31
CA ASP A 161 10.16 -1.26 -15.76
C ASP A 161 11.21 -1.58 -14.69
N TRP A 162 11.64 -0.58 -13.92
CA TRP A 162 12.50 -0.80 -12.76
C TRP A 162 11.80 -1.71 -11.74
N ALA A 163 10.55 -1.41 -11.40
CA ALA A 163 9.80 -2.18 -10.42
C ALA A 163 9.60 -3.64 -10.87
N ILE A 164 9.35 -3.88 -12.15
CA ILE A 164 9.25 -5.24 -12.72
C ILE A 164 10.57 -5.99 -12.53
N ARG A 165 11.72 -5.35 -12.82
CA ARG A 165 13.03 -5.98 -12.63
C ARG A 165 13.28 -6.33 -11.16
N GLU A 166 12.97 -5.43 -10.23
CA GLU A 166 13.16 -5.70 -8.79
C GLU A 166 12.27 -6.86 -8.32
N VAL A 167 11.00 -6.93 -8.75
CA VAL A 167 10.11 -8.04 -8.40
C VAL A 167 10.57 -9.36 -9.01
N ASN A 168 11.15 -9.36 -10.21
CA ASN A 168 11.64 -10.58 -10.86
C ASN A 168 12.89 -11.14 -10.17
N LYS A 169 13.79 -10.29 -9.68
CA LYS A 169 14.94 -10.74 -8.88
C LYS A 169 14.52 -11.57 -7.66
N LEU A 170 13.43 -11.18 -7.00
CA LEU A 170 12.91 -11.91 -5.82
C LEU A 170 12.30 -13.27 -6.13
N LYS A 171 12.10 -13.61 -7.40
CA LYS A 171 11.58 -14.93 -7.82
C LYS A 171 12.68 -15.89 -8.22
N GLU A 172 13.89 -15.38 -8.42
CA GLU A 172 15.06 -16.13 -8.85
C GLU A 172 15.91 -16.57 -7.65
N ASP A 173 15.67 -15.99 -6.45
CA ASP A 173 16.25 -16.37 -5.16
C ASP A 173 15.34 -17.36 -4.42
#